data_b24b9c92eb0160835292e51a67cdc784
#
_entry.id   b24b9c92eb0160835292e51a67cdc784
#
_cell.length_a   1.000
_cell.length_b   1.000
_cell.length_c   1.000
_cell.angle_alpha   90.00
_cell.angle_beta   90.00
_cell.angle_gamma   90.00
#
_symmetry.space_group_name_H-M   'P 1'
#
loop_
_entity.id
_entity.type
_entity.pdbx_description
1 polymer ?
#
loop_
_entity_poly.entity_id
_entity_poly.type
_entity_poly.pdbx_seq_one_letter_code
_entity_poly.pdbx_strand_id
1 'polypeptide(L)'
;MPHRTTSPDAEAAATPPRSEIVSRFRDRLADLFARSGLKQAAFARKIGLDRSTLSQLLAASTDRLPRAENIASIARAEGVSIDWLLGLSEEGQAATDVLRRSIQIERDARSPADQRLDRWHDEAAGYLIRYVPATLPDLLKTEQVIEYEYRESAAFTPEQSIATAEQKLSYLRQHDTLMEVCMPRQRVEVFARGEGIWRGLGERVRRNQLKVMRQLVQELYPALRLFLYDDRQRYSVPIIVFGPKRAVLYCGQMYLSFTGTEHVQLFTQHFDDLVRSAVVQPTDIAGFLARLES
;
A
#
# COMPACT_ATOMS: atom_id res chain seq x y z
N MET A 1 37.90 -29.84 12.97
CA MET A 1 36.66 -30.54 12.63
C MET A 1 35.60 -29.51 12.27
N PRO A 2 35.24 -29.33 10.98
CA PRO A 2 34.21 -28.35 10.61
C PRO A 2 32.82 -28.97 10.66
N HIS A 3 31.91 -28.38 11.42
CA HIS A 3 30.50 -28.73 11.43
C HIS A 3 29.85 -28.36 10.09
N ARG A 4 29.45 -29.35 9.33
CA ARG A 4 28.53 -29.22 8.20
C ARG A 4 27.14 -28.87 8.75
N THR A 5 26.68 -27.66 8.53
CA THR A 5 25.26 -27.30 8.61
C THR A 5 24.58 -27.77 7.33
N THR A 6 23.80 -28.81 7.44
CA THR A 6 22.87 -29.30 6.40
C THR A 6 21.72 -28.28 6.32
N SER A 7 21.57 -27.64 5.15
CA SER A 7 20.35 -26.89 4.78
C SER A 7 19.18 -27.87 4.70
N PRO A 8 17.97 -27.50 5.17
CA PRO A 8 16.79 -28.33 4.93
C PRO A 8 16.44 -28.28 3.44
N ASP A 9 16.46 -29.44 2.82
CA ASP A 9 16.07 -29.68 1.45
C ASP A 9 14.66 -29.12 1.21
N ALA A 10 14.52 -28.25 0.21
CA ALA A 10 13.23 -27.95 -0.39
C ALA A 10 12.72 -29.26 -1.02
N GLU A 11 11.75 -29.88 -0.38
CA GLU A 11 11.04 -31.05 -0.89
C GLU A 11 10.35 -30.63 -2.18
N ALA A 12 10.95 -30.97 -3.32
CA ALA A 12 10.39 -30.74 -4.63
C ALA A 12 9.07 -31.53 -4.69
N ALA A 13 7.94 -30.82 -4.64
CA ALA A 13 6.60 -31.39 -4.76
C ALA A 13 6.57 -32.24 -6.04
N ALA A 14 6.36 -33.56 -5.89
CA ALA A 14 6.31 -34.49 -7.00
C ALA A 14 5.19 -34.07 -7.97
N THR A 15 5.49 -33.98 -9.26
CA THR A 15 4.51 -33.68 -10.29
C THR A 15 3.36 -34.70 -10.24
N PRO A 16 2.09 -34.27 -10.09
CA PRO A 16 0.98 -35.19 -9.99
C PRO A 16 0.85 -36.06 -11.26
N PRO A 17 0.32 -37.28 -11.15
CA PRO A 17 0.16 -38.18 -12.30
C PRO A 17 -0.80 -37.58 -13.31
N ARG A 18 -0.60 -37.86 -14.61
CA ARG A 18 -1.38 -37.27 -15.73
C ARG A 18 -2.88 -37.42 -15.55
N SER A 19 -3.37 -38.57 -15.05
CA SER A 19 -4.79 -38.81 -14.78
C SER A 19 -5.37 -37.83 -13.78
N GLU A 20 -4.61 -37.46 -12.76
CA GLU A 20 -5.01 -36.49 -11.76
C GLU A 20 -5.07 -35.09 -12.35
N ILE A 21 -4.09 -34.71 -13.18
CA ILE A 21 -4.09 -33.41 -13.87
C ILE A 21 -5.32 -33.29 -14.78
N VAL A 22 -5.65 -34.36 -15.52
CA VAL A 22 -6.83 -34.36 -16.40
C VAL A 22 -8.13 -34.25 -15.61
N SER A 23 -8.26 -34.97 -14.49
CA SER A 23 -9.43 -34.88 -13.62
C SER A 23 -9.60 -33.46 -13.05
N ARG A 24 -8.54 -32.90 -12.45
CA ARG A 24 -8.56 -31.57 -11.89
C ARG A 24 -8.85 -30.49 -12.92
N PHE A 25 -8.27 -30.58 -14.13
CA PHE A 25 -8.57 -29.69 -15.25
C PHE A 25 -10.06 -29.69 -15.59
N ARG A 26 -10.66 -30.89 -15.75
CA ARG A 26 -12.08 -31.03 -16.06
C ARG A 26 -12.97 -30.43 -14.99
N ASP A 27 -12.69 -30.74 -13.72
CA ASP A 27 -13.49 -30.27 -12.60
C ASP A 27 -13.45 -28.70 -12.52
N ARG A 28 -12.26 -28.12 -12.71
CA ARG A 28 -12.08 -26.66 -12.72
C ARG A 28 -12.71 -25.98 -13.95
N LEU A 29 -12.67 -26.62 -15.11
CA LEU A 29 -13.37 -26.15 -16.31
C LEU A 29 -14.90 -26.19 -16.12
N ALA A 30 -15.42 -27.26 -15.48
CA ALA A 30 -16.84 -27.37 -15.15
C ALA A 30 -17.28 -26.28 -14.16
N ASP A 31 -16.47 -25.98 -13.13
CA ASP A 31 -16.72 -24.89 -12.20
C ASP A 31 -16.75 -23.52 -12.89
N LEU A 32 -15.78 -23.24 -13.77
CA LEU A 32 -15.75 -22.00 -14.55
C LEU A 32 -17.02 -21.87 -15.43
N PHE A 33 -17.42 -22.96 -16.08
CA PHE A 33 -18.63 -22.98 -16.87
C PHE A 33 -19.87 -22.71 -16.01
N ALA A 34 -20.01 -23.40 -14.87
CA ALA A 34 -21.13 -23.21 -13.96
C ALA A 34 -21.23 -21.76 -13.42
N ARG A 35 -20.09 -21.17 -13.00
CA ARG A 35 -20.02 -19.79 -12.52
C ARG A 35 -20.34 -18.75 -13.60
N SER A 36 -20.08 -19.06 -14.87
CA SER A 36 -20.30 -18.12 -15.97
C SER A 36 -21.78 -17.79 -16.19
N GLY A 37 -22.70 -18.66 -15.78
CA GLY A 37 -24.14 -18.53 -16.05
C GLY A 37 -24.52 -18.60 -17.52
N LEU A 38 -23.57 -18.86 -18.41
CA LEU A 38 -23.76 -18.87 -19.86
C LEU A 38 -24.24 -20.22 -20.36
N LYS A 39 -24.95 -20.21 -21.50
CA LYS A 39 -25.22 -21.46 -22.25
C LYS A 39 -23.93 -21.99 -22.86
N GLN A 40 -23.79 -23.31 -22.99
CA GLN A 40 -22.55 -23.99 -23.44
C GLN A 40 -21.96 -23.40 -24.76
N ALA A 41 -22.79 -23.05 -25.73
CA ALA A 41 -22.29 -22.43 -26.98
C ALA A 41 -21.76 -21.02 -26.80
N ALA A 42 -22.30 -20.24 -25.83
CA ALA A 42 -21.83 -18.91 -25.52
C ALA A 42 -20.53 -18.96 -24.72
N PHE A 43 -20.44 -19.89 -23.78
CA PHE A 43 -19.21 -20.11 -23.00
C PHE A 43 -18.06 -20.60 -23.87
N ALA A 44 -18.32 -21.56 -24.78
CA ALA A 44 -17.33 -22.06 -25.75
C ALA A 44 -16.74 -20.89 -26.56
N ARG A 45 -17.60 -20.03 -27.14
CA ARG A 45 -17.13 -18.82 -27.86
C ARG A 45 -16.31 -17.88 -27.00
N LYS A 46 -16.72 -17.65 -25.73
CA LYS A 46 -16.00 -16.79 -24.79
C LYS A 46 -14.57 -17.28 -24.57
N ILE A 47 -14.38 -18.58 -24.40
CA ILE A 47 -13.07 -19.18 -24.14
C ILE A 47 -12.29 -19.56 -25.41
N GLY A 48 -12.79 -19.20 -26.59
CA GLY A 48 -12.12 -19.45 -27.87
C GLY A 48 -12.16 -20.91 -28.36
N LEU A 49 -13.15 -21.69 -27.91
CA LEU A 49 -13.34 -23.09 -28.31
C LEU A 49 -14.64 -23.24 -29.12
N ASP A 50 -14.72 -24.31 -29.93
CA ASP A 50 -15.98 -24.73 -30.46
C ASP A 50 -16.80 -25.53 -29.42
N ARG A 51 -18.14 -25.61 -29.67
CA ARG A 51 -19.06 -26.28 -28.73
C ARG A 51 -18.76 -27.77 -28.57
N SER A 52 -18.31 -28.44 -29.63
CA SER A 52 -18.03 -29.87 -29.61
C SER A 52 -16.79 -30.18 -28.78
N THR A 53 -15.75 -29.37 -28.93
CA THR A 53 -14.51 -29.44 -28.09
C THR A 53 -14.83 -29.23 -26.61
N LEU A 54 -15.61 -28.18 -26.29
CA LEU A 54 -16.02 -27.95 -24.91
C LEU A 54 -16.82 -29.14 -24.34
N SER A 55 -17.76 -29.68 -25.12
CA SER A 55 -18.54 -30.83 -24.69
C SER A 55 -17.68 -32.06 -24.41
N GLN A 56 -16.67 -32.31 -25.25
CA GLN A 56 -15.72 -33.39 -25.06
C GLN A 56 -14.86 -33.18 -23.79
N LEU A 57 -14.37 -31.96 -23.56
CA LEU A 57 -13.55 -31.66 -22.39
C LEU A 57 -14.31 -31.77 -21.07
N LEU A 58 -15.60 -31.52 -21.07
CA LEU A 58 -16.48 -31.67 -19.90
C LEU A 58 -16.96 -33.12 -19.69
N ALA A 59 -16.79 -34.00 -20.67
CA ALA A 59 -17.24 -35.38 -20.57
C ALA A 59 -16.34 -36.20 -19.62
N ALA A 60 -16.96 -36.98 -18.70
CA ALA A 60 -16.26 -37.78 -17.73
C ALA A 60 -15.35 -38.85 -18.34
N SER A 61 -15.58 -39.26 -19.57
CA SER A 61 -14.81 -40.26 -20.32
C SER A 61 -13.53 -39.71 -20.96
N THR A 62 -13.28 -38.40 -20.88
CA THR A 62 -12.12 -37.79 -21.53
C THR A 62 -10.88 -37.96 -20.66
N ASP A 63 -9.90 -38.69 -21.17
CA ASP A 63 -8.59 -38.90 -20.54
C ASP A 63 -7.46 -38.11 -21.23
N ARG A 64 -7.83 -36.96 -21.82
CA ARG A 64 -6.87 -36.12 -22.55
C ARG A 64 -7.00 -34.66 -22.15
N LEU A 65 -5.85 -34.03 -21.95
CA LEU A 65 -5.78 -32.56 -21.88
C LEU A 65 -5.99 -31.94 -23.28
N PRO A 66 -6.59 -30.77 -23.36
CA PRO A 66 -6.61 -30.00 -24.58
C PRO A 66 -5.20 -29.58 -25.00
N ARG A 67 -5.05 -29.09 -26.22
CA ARG A 67 -3.79 -28.52 -26.70
C ARG A 67 -3.42 -27.30 -25.86
N ALA A 68 -2.11 -26.99 -25.77
CA ALA A 68 -1.60 -25.88 -24.97
C ALA A 68 -2.26 -24.54 -25.33
N GLU A 69 -2.56 -24.33 -26.62
CA GLU A 69 -3.23 -23.10 -27.08
C GLU A 69 -4.64 -22.97 -26.48
N ASN A 70 -5.38 -24.07 -26.36
CA ASN A 70 -6.72 -24.09 -25.79
C ASN A 70 -6.67 -23.84 -24.27
N ILE A 71 -5.70 -24.43 -23.57
CA ILE A 71 -5.46 -24.18 -22.13
C ILE A 71 -5.16 -22.68 -21.92
N ALA A 72 -4.27 -22.11 -22.73
CA ALA A 72 -3.92 -20.69 -22.65
C ALA A 72 -5.12 -19.78 -23.00
N SER A 73 -5.97 -20.17 -23.96
CA SER A 73 -7.18 -19.42 -24.31
C SER A 73 -8.20 -19.42 -23.17
N ILE A 74 -8.45 -20.59 -22.56
CA ILE A 74 -9.34 -20.72 -21.39
C ILE A 74 -8.82 -19.88 -20.24
N ALA A 75 -7.54 -20.02 -19.88
CA ALA A 75 -6.90 -19.31 -18.78
C ALA A 75 -7.02 -17.78 -18.96
N ARG A 76 -6.75 -17.28 -20.18
CA ARG A 76 -6.86 -15.85 -20.51
C ARG A 76 -8.30 -15.35 -20.47
N ALA A 77 -9.24 -16.10 -21.03
CA ALA A 77 -10.64 -15.68 -21.11
C ALA A 77 -11.35 -15.65 -19.75
N GLU A 78 -10.95 -16.55 -18.83
CA GLU A 78 -11.52 -16.66 -17.48
C GLU A 78 -10.66 -15.99 -16.41
N GLY A 79 -9.49 -15.44 -16.77
CA GLY A 79 -8.62 -14.74 -15.83
C GLY A 79 -7.99 -15.67 -14.77
N VAL A 80 -7.80 -16.96 -15.08
CA VAL A 80 -7.20 -17.94 -14.17
C VAL A 80 -5.78 -18.32 -14.58
N SER A 81 -4.94 -18.80 -13.64
CA SER A 81 -3.61 -19.28 -13.99
C SER A 81 -3.68 -20.66 -14.66
N ILE A 82 -2.72 -20.95 -15.55
CA ILE A 82 -2.58 -22.26 -16.17
C ILE A 82 -2.30 -23.33 -15.09
N ASP A 83 -1.48 -23.01 -14.11
CA ASP A 83 -1.14 -23.90 -13.01
C ASP A 83 -2.36 -24.29 -12.19
N TRP A 84 -3.22 -23.31 -11.89
CA TRP A 84 -4.49 -23.61 -11.25
C TRP A 84 -5.39 -24.46 -12.16
N LEU A 85 -5.54 -24.08 -13.42
CA LEU A 85 -6.41 -24.80 -14.35
C LEU A 85 -5.98 -26.28 -14.50
N LEU A 86 -4.66 -26.56 -14.40
CA LEU A 86 -4.09 -27.91 -14.46
C LEU A 86 -4.03 -28.61 -13.09
N GLY A 87 -4.41 -27.95 -12.00
CA GLY A 87 -4.36 -28.52 -10.67
C GLY A 87 -2.96 -28.57 -10.02
N LEU A 88 -2.01 -27.82 -10.55
CA LEU A 88 -0.66 -27.70 -10.03
C LEU A 88 -0.56 -26.67 -8.89
N SER A 89 -1.55 -25.81 -8.75
CA SER A 89 -1.71 -24.82 -7.67
C SER A 89 -3.15 -24.87 -7.14
N GLU A 90 -3.33 -24.74 -5.83
CA GLU A 90 -4.64 -24.59 -5.20
C GLU A 90 -5.13 -23.13 -5.21
N GLU A 91 -4.26 -22.16 -5.46
CA GLU A 91 -4.61 -20.77 -5.57
C GLU A 91 -5.31 -20.48 -6.91
N GLY A 92 -6.60 -20.69 -6.91
CA GLY A 92 -7.45 -20.76 -8.09
C GLY A 92 -7.84 -19.48 -8.78
N GLN A 93 -7.57 -18.35 -8.21
CA GLN A 93 -7.76 -17.07 -8.90
C GLN A 93 -6.40 -16.49 -9.19
N ALA A 94 -6.24 -16.10 -10.43
CA ALA A 94 -5.00 -15.63 -10.98
C ALA A 94 -4.25 -14.78 -9.95
N ALA A 95 -3.03 -15.16 -9.64
CA ALA A 95 -2.09 -14.30 -8.93
C ALA A 95 -2.11 -12.88 -9.55
N THR A 96 -2.44 -12.77 -10.84
CA THR A 96 -2.70 -11.54 -11.58
C THR A 96 -3.94 -10.78 -11.10
N ASP A 97 -5.05 -11.46 -10.72
CA ASP A 97 -6.26 -10.78 -10.23
C ASP A 97 -6.16 -10.48 -8.73
N VAL A 98 -5.49 -11.32 -7.96
CA VAL A 98 -5.13 -11.03 -6.55
C VAL A 98 -4.14 -9.86 -6.52
N LEU A 99 -3.12 -9.85 -7.40
CA LEU A 99 -2.20 -8.73 -7.55
C LEU A 99 -2.91 -7.46 -8.05
N ARG A 100 -3.81 -7.56 -9.04
CA ARG A 100 -4.60 -6.41 -9.52
C ARG A 100 -5.57 -5.88 -8.49
N ARG A 101 -6.11 -6.72 -7.62
CA ARG A 101 -6.99 -6.30 -6.50
C ARG A 101 -6.21 -5.82 -5.30
N SER A 102 -5.03 -6.38 -5.05
CA SER A 102 -4.17 -5.99 -3.91
C SER A 102 -3.30 -4.77 -4.18
N ILE A 103 -3.06 -4.41 -5.47
CA ILE A 103 -2.32 -3.21 -5.86
C ILE A 103 -3.22 -2.38 -6.76
N GLN A 104 -3.60 -1.20 -6.30
CA GLN A 104 -4.42 -0.24 -7.05
C GLN A 104 -3.59 1.00 -7.34
N ILE A 105 -3.55 1.40 -8.61
CA ILE A 105 -2.94 2.65 -9.03
C ILE A 105 -4.05 3.69 -9.09
N GLU A 106 -4.02 4.61 -8.15
CA GLU A 106 -4.96 5.72 -8.06
C GLU A 106 -4.35 6.93 -8.79
N ARG A 107 -4.76 7.13 -10.04
CA ARG A 107 -4.42 8.33 -10.82
C ARG A 107 -5.45 9.42 -10.52
N ASP A 108 -5.03 10.66 -10.53
CA ASP A 108 -5.77 11.90 -10.26
C ASP A 108 -5.86 12.32 -8.79
N ALA A 109 -4.87 13.13 -8.45
CA ALA A 109 -4.90 13.99 -7.27
C ALA A 109 -5.79 15.25 -7.48
N ARG A 110 -6.65 15.29 -8.48
CA ARG A 110 -7.55 16.42 -8.73
C ARG A 110 -8.88 16.21 -8.01
N SER A 111 -8.92 16.55 -6.73
CA SER A 111 -10.09 16.67 -5.87
C SER A 111 -10.72 15.41 -5.20
N PRO A 112 -10.70 14.17 -5.69
CA PRO A 112 -11.15 13.03 -4.88
C PRO A 112 -10.07 12.39 -4.01
N ALA A 113 -8.79 12.82 -4.11
CA ALA A 113 -7.70 12.21 -3.34
C ALA A 113 -7.90 12.43 -1.84
N ASP A 114 -8.38 13.61 -1.44
CA ASP A 114 -8.64 13.93 -0.05
C ASP A 114 -9.81 13.12 0.50
N GLN A 115 -10.92 12.99 -0.24
CA GLN A 115 -12.06 12.15 0.15
C GLN A 115 -11.72 10.65 0.26
N ARG A 116 -10.67 10.19 -0.45
CA ARG A 116 -10.17 8.81 -0.34
C ARG A 116 -9.29 8.63 0.89
N LEU A 117 -8.39 9.58 1.13
CA LEU A 117 -7.58 9.57 2.35
C LEU A 117 -8.48 9.65 3.57
N ASP A 118 -9.52 10.49 3.54
CA ASP A 118 -10.51 10.59 4.62
C ASP A 118 -11.23 9.26 4.82
N ARG A 119 -11.72 8.63 3.75
CA ARG A 119 -12.31 7.28 3.84
C ARG A 119 -11.35 6.25 4.40
N TRP A 120 -10.07 6.28 4.00
CA TRP A 120 -9.08 5.35 4.52
C TRP A 120 -8.75 5.61 5.99
N HIS A 121 -8.81 6.87 6.42
CA HIS A 121 -8.75 7.22 7.84
C HIS A 121 -9.95 6.66 8.60
N ASP A 122 -11.17 6.84 8.08
CA ASP A 122 -12.40 6.30 8.68
C ASP A 122 -12.40 4.77 8.73
N GLU A 123 -11.96 4.10 7.64
CA GLU A 123 -11.78 2.65 7.60
C GLU A 123 -10.76 2.14 8.64
N ALA A 124 -9.80 2.98 9.02
CA ALA A 124 -8.75 2.68 9.98
C ALA A 124 -9.08 3.17 11.41
N ALA A 125 -10.31 3.63 11.67
CA ALA A 125 -10.72 4.05 13.00
C ALA A 125 -10.46 2.94 14.04
N GLY A 126 -9.82 3.29 15.15
CA GLY A 126 -9.41 2.35 16.21
C GLY A 126 -8.12 1.56 15.91
N TYR A 127 -7.49 1.76 14.76
CA TYR A 127 -6.19 1.17 14.44
C TYR A 127 -5.08 2.23 14.45
N LEU A 128 -3.84 1.78 14.69
CA LEU A 128 -2.65 2.63 14.59
C LEU A 128 -2.40 3.01 13.13
N ILE A 129 -2.29 4.32 12.86
CA ILE A 129 -1.87 4.87 11.58
C ILE A 129 -0.37 5.18 11.65
N ARG A 130 0.38 4.71 10.66
CA ARG A 130 1.83 4.93 10.52
C ARG A 130 2.09 5.79 9.29
N TYR A 131 2.86 6.87 9.45
CA TYR A 131 3.03 7.86 8.41
C TYR A 131 4.47 8.32 8.24
N VAL A 132 5.02 8.17 7.05
CA VAL A 132 6.26 8.81 6.61
C VAL A 132 5.91 9.93 5.64
N PRO A 133 6.01 11.21 6.05
CA PRO A 133 5.64 12.35 5.21
C PRO A 133 6.68 12.65 4.13
N ALA A 134 6.25 13.30 3.05
CA ALA A 134 7.13 13.78 1.99
C ALA A 134 7.99 14.97 2.43
N THR A 135 7.39 15.87 3.21
CA THR A 135 8.03 17.06 3.81
C THR A 135 7.74 17.09 5.32
N LEU A 136 7.36 18.21 5.91
CA LEU A 136 6.78 18.24 7.25
C LEU A 136 5.36 17.62 7.20
N PRO A 137 4.89 16.97 8.28
CA PRO A 137 3.52 16.45 8.35
C PRO A 137 2.49 17.58 8.24
N ASP A 138 1.54 17.49 7.29
CA ASP A 138 0.58 18.57 7.04
C ASP A 138 -0.24 18.94 8.28
N LEU A 139 -0.65 17.94 9.07
CA LEU A 139 -1.38 18.16 10.33
C LEU A 139 -0.59 18.96 11.40
N LEU A 140 0.72 19.10 11.24
CA LEU A 140 1.59 19.88 12.12
C LEU A 140 2.03 21.21 11.49
N LYS A 141 1.63 21.51 10.24
CA LYS A 141 1.95 22.74 9.55
C LYS A 141 1.02 23.87 9.96
N THR A 142 1.54 25.09 9.91
CA THR A 142 0.71 26.31 9.92
C THR A 142 0.15 26.59 8.54
N GLU A 143 -0.99 27.29 8.45
CA GLU A 143 -1.59 27.69 7.18
C GLU A 143 -0.58 28.37 6.25
N GLN A 144 0.23 29.31 6.77
CA GLN A 144 1.24 30.01 5.98
C GLN A 144 2.28 29.09 5.34
N VAL A 145 2.63 27.98 6.01
CA VAL A 145 3.56 26.98 5.46
C VAL A 145 2.87 26.12 4.42
N ILE A 146 1.60 25.75 4.63
CA ILE A 146 0.78 25.04 3.66
C ILE A 146 0.59 25.90 2.40
N GLU A 147 0.18 27.15 2.55
CA GLU A 147 0.03 28.11 1.44
C GLU A 147 1.33 28.24 0.63
N TYR A 148 2.46 28.37 1.32
CA TYR A 148 3.75 28.46 0.65
C TYR A 148 4.11 27.21 -0.14
N GLU A 149 3.93 26.04 0.45
CA GLU A 149 4.31 24.75 -0.15
C GLU A 149 3.43 24.37 -1.34
N TYR A 150 2.12 24.62 -1.24
CA TYR A 150 1.14 24.21 -2.25
C TYR A 150 0.77 25.30 -3.27
N ARG A 151 1.29 26.54 -3.14
CA ARG A 151 0.93 27.66 -4.03
C ARG A 151 1.14 27.41 -5.53
N GLU A 152 2.12 26.59 -5.88
CA GLU A 152 2.45 26.21 -7.27
C GLU A 152 2.13 24.73 -7.54
N SER A 153 1.39 24.07 -6.63
CA SER A 153 1.02 22.68 -6.79
C SER A 153 -0.02 22.53 -7.90
N ALA A 154 0.23 21.61 -8.83
CA ALA A 154 -0.79 21.24 -9.83
C ALA A 154 -1.84 20.26 -9.27
N ALA A 155 -1.59 19.67 -8.09
CA ALA A 155 -2.39 18.59 -7.53
C ALA A 155 -3.37 19.07 -6.46
N PHE A 156 -2.99 20.05 -5.63
CA PHE A 156 -3.77 20.52 -4.48
C PHE A 156 -3.80 22.03 -4.43
N THR A 157 -4.93 22.59 -3.98
CA THR A 157 -4.96 24.02 -3.60
C THR A 157 -4.58 24.17 -2.14
N PRO A 158 -4.02 25.34 -1.74
CA PRO A 158 -3.71 25.61 -0.33
C PRO A 158 -4.93 25.41 0.59
N GLU A 159 -6.11 25.87 0.18
CA GLU A 159 -7.36 25.78 0.96
C GLU A 159 -7.75 24.32 1.22
N GLN A 160 -7.63 23.45 0.21
CA GLN A 160 -7.91 22.03 0.36
C GLN A 160 -6.92 21.37 1.34
N SER A 161 -5.64 21.72 1.24
CA SER A 161 -4.59 21.17 2.11
C SER A 161 -4.74 21.63 3.56
N ILE A 162 -5.16 22.90 3.79
CA ILE A 162 -5.49 23.43 5.12
C ILE A 162 -6.68 22.68 5.71
N ALA A 163 -7.80 22.58 4.96
CA ALA A 163 -9.00 21.88 5.42
C ALA A 163 -8.69 20.40 5.80
N THR A 164 -7.90 19.71 4.99
CA THR A 164 -7.46 18.33 5.26
C THR A 164 -6.58 18.23 6.52
N ALA A 165 -5.67 19.19 6.72
CA ALA A 165 -4.82 19.22 7.91
C ALA A 165 -5.65 19.44 9.19
N GLU A 166 -6.61 20.37 9.16
CA GLU A 166 -7.54 20.65 10.27
C GLU A 166 -8.43 19.45 10.58
N GLN A 167 -8.95 18.77 9.56
CA GLN A 167 -9.77 17.57 9.72
C GLN A 167 -8.98 16.45 10.39
N LYS A 168 -7.74 16.18 9.95
CA LYS A 168 -6.85 15.17 10.57
C LYS A 168 -6.53 15.53 12.02
N LEU A 169 -6.28 16.80 12.30
CA LEU A 169 -6.01 17.27 13.66
C LEU A 169 -7.25 17.10 14.56
N SER A 170 -8.45 17.46 14.06
CA SER A 170 -9.72 17.27 14.75
C SER A 170 -9.99 15.79 15.01
N TYR A 171 -9.71 14.94 14.02
CA TYR A 171 -9.86 13.48 14.14
C TYR A 171 -8.99 12.89 15.25
N LEU A 172 -7.72 13.29 15.35
CA LEU A 172 -6.81 12.86 16.42
C LEU A 172 -7.24 13.34 17.82
N ARG A 173 -7.89 14.51 17.90
CA ARG A 173 -8.41 15.03 19.16
C ARG A 173 -9.69 14.36 19.66
N GLN A 174 -10.50 13.82 18.75
CA GLN A 174 -11.84 13.31 19.04
C GLN A 174 -11.94 11.79 19.15
N HIS A 175 -10.98 11.05 18.60
CA HIS A 175 -11.05 9.60 18.49
C HIS A 175 -9.87 8.92 19.20
N ASP A 176 -10.10 7.70 19.68
CA ASP A 176 -9.04 6.82 20.23
C ASP A 176 -8.08 6.30 19.15
N THR A 177 -7.77 7.16 18.17
CA THR A 177 -6.86 6.82 17.08
C THR A 177 -5.45 7.23 17.43
N LEU A 178 -4.52 6.29 17.32
CA LEU A 178 -3.11 6.54 17.50
C LEU A 178 -2.45 6.78 16.14
N MET A 179 -1.57 7.78 16.05
CA MET A 179 -0.78 8.04 14.87
C MET A 179 0.71 8.11 15.23
N GLU A 180 1.50 7.36 14.49
CA GLU A 180 2.95 7.44 14.52
C GLU A 180 3.45 8.08 13.23
N VAL A 181 4.22 9.15 13.38
CA VAL A 181 4.91 9.83 12.29
C VAL A 181 6.39 9.55 12.44
N CYS A 182 7.03 9.07 11.38
CA CYS A 182 8.48 8.84 11.36
C CYS A 182 9.08 9.52 10.14
N MET A 183 10.04 10.43 10.33
CA MET A 183 10.63 11.19 9.23
C MET A 183 12.12 11.47 9.45
N PRO A 184 12.87 11.81 8.37
CA PRO A 184 14.27 12.21 8.53
C PRO A 184 14.41 13.50 9.35
N ARG A 185 15.29 13.51 10.38
CA ARG A 185 15.60 14.73 11.12
C ARG A 185 16.12 15.85 10.21
N GLN A 186 16.84 15.50 9.16
CA GLN A 186 17.39 16.44 8.18
C GLN A 186 16.31 17.26 7.48
N ARG A 187 15.10 16.72 7.28
CA ARG A 187 13.99 17.51 6.71
C ARG A 187 13.56 18.65 7.61
N VAL A 188 13.55 18.43 8.93
CA VAL A 188 13.25 19.48 9.90
C VAL A 188 14.39 20.51 9.95
N GLU A 189 15.64 20.04 9.90
CA GLU A 189 16.83 20.91 9.90
C GLU A 189 16.89 21.77 8.62
N VAL A 190 16.64 21.19 7.45
CA VAL A 190 16.59 21.90 6.15
C VAL A 190 15.46 22.95 6.16
N PHE A 191 14.29 22.61 6.72
CA PHE A 191 13.21 23.56 6.93
C PHE A 191 13.65 24.72 7.82
N ALA A 192 14.22 24.45 8.98
CA ALA A 192 14.69 25.47 9.94
C ALA A 192 15.68 26.44 9.30
N ARG A 193 16.65 25.92 8.51
CA ARG A 193 17.65 26.74 7.80
C ARG A 193 17.09 27.49 6.58
N GLY A 194 15.87 27.16 6.12
CA GLY A 194 15.28 27.75 4.91
C GLY A 194 15.99 27.31 3.63
N GLU A 195 16.42 26.07 3.58
CA GLU A 195 17.09 25.48 2.44
C GLU A 195 16.12 24.69 1.54
N GLY A 196 16.59 24.31 0.35
CA GLY A 196 15.80 23.55 -0.62
C GLY A 196 14.52 24.29 -1.04
N ILE A 197 13.39 23.64 -0.96
CA ILE A 197 12.07 24.20 -1.32
C ILE A 197 11.66 25.36 -0.40
N TRP A 198 12.27 25.51 0.78
CA TRP A 198 11.93 26.52 1.78
C TRP A 198 12.72 27.83 1.64
N ARG A 199 13.58 27.96 0.59
CA ARG A 199 14.48 29.12 0.41
C ARG A 199 13.76 30.46 0.34
N GLY A 200 12.52 30.50 -0.16
CA GLY A 200 11.70 31.71 -0.24
C GLY A 200 10.81 31.97 0.98
N LEU A 201 10.79 31.05 1.95
CA LEU A 201 9.95 31.17 3.14
C LEU A 201 10.69 31.97 4.21
N GLY A 202 10.08 33.09 4.65
CA GLY A 202 10.68 34.03 5.61
C GLY A 202 11.04 33.32 6.94
N GLU A 203 12.14 33.75 7.56
CA GLU A 203 12.66 33.17 8.83
C GLU A 203 11.61 33.23 9.95
N ARG A 204 10.88 34.35 10.08
CA ARG A 204 9.81 34.49 11.09
C ARG A 204 8.73 33.42 10.94
N VAL A 205 8.36 33.07 9.70
CA VAL A 205 7.35 32.04 9.43
C VAL A 205 7.90 30.65 9.82
N ARG A 206 9.16 30.37 9.48
CA ARG A 206 9.78 29.11 9.83
C ARG A 206 9.92 28.92 11.35
N ARG A 207 10.35 29.96 12.08
CA ARG A 207 10.41 29.93 13.55
C ARG A 207 9.02 29.70 14.18
N ASN A 208 7.99 30.41 13.66
CA ASN A 208 6.61 30.22 14.13
C ASN A 208 6.14 28.78 13.86
N GLN A 209 6.46 28.21 12.70
CA GLN A 209 6.14 26.82 12.37
C GLN A 209 6.77 25.83 13.36
N LEU A 210 8.04 25.98 13.67
CA LEU A 210 8.73 25.09 14.63
C LEU A 210 8.10 25.20 16.03
N LYS A 211 7.75 26.42 16.47
CA LYS A 211 7.05 26.67 17.73
C LYS A 211 5.68 25.98 17.77
N VAL A 212 4.85 26.14 16.71
CA VAL A 212 3.53 25.49 16.61
C VAL A 212 3.69 23.97 16.58
N MET A 213 4.62 23.47 15.78
CA MET A 213 4.91 22.03 15.72
C MET A 213 5.29 21.46 17.11
N ARG A 214 6.15 22.18 17.85
CA ARG A 214 6.53 21.80 19.22
C ARG A 214 5.31 21.77 20.16
N GLN A 215 4.44 22.76 20.08
CA GLN A 215 3.21 22.80 20.89
C GLN A 215 2.29 21.65 20.57
N LEU A 216 2.05 21.38 19.28
CA LEU A 216 1.14 20.32 18.84
C LEU A 216 1.65 18.92 19.20
N VAL A 217 2.96 18.65 19.07
CA VAL A 217 3.49 17.32 19.44
C VAL A 217 3.43 17.08 20.95
N GLN A 218 3.48 18.13 21.78
CA GLN A 218 3.28 18.02 23.25
C GLN A 218 1.80 17.85 23.60
N GLU A 219 0.91 18.63 22.99
CA GLU A 219 -0.54 18.59 23.21
C GLU A 219 -1.13 17.23 22.83
N LEU A 220 -0.73 16.69 21.67
CA LEU A 220 -1.31 15.48 21.11
C LEU A 220 -0.67 14.18 21.62
N TYR A 221 0.41 14.27 22.40
CA TYR A 221 1.00 13.05 23.00
C TYR A 221 0.06 12.45 24.05
N PRO A 222 -0.14 11.13 24.10
CA PRO A 222 0.49 10.06 23.31
C PRO A 222 -0.26 9.66 22.01
N ALA A 223 -1.38 10.34 21.66
CA ALA A 223 -2.15 10.03 20.47
C ALA A 223 -1.34 10.25 19.18
N LEU A 224 -0.49 11.26 19.15
CA LEU A 224 0.50 11.51 18.11
C LEU A 224 1.90 11.28 18.65
N ARG A 225 2.66 10.39 18.01
CA ARG A 225 4.07 10.13 18.32
C ARG A 225 4.93 10.47 17.11
N LEU A 226 5.84 11.42 17.23
CA LEU A 226 6.77 11.82 16.19
C LEU A 226 8.17 11.27 16.48
N PHE A 227 8.71 10.53 15.52
CA PHE A 227 10.05 9.96 15.54
C PHE A 227 10.90 10.58 14.44
N LEU A 228 12.18 10.85 14.71
CA LEU A 228 13.11 11.32 13.70
C LEU A 228 14.26 10.34 13.53
N TYR A 229 14.48 9.84 12.32
CA TYR A 229 15.61 9.00 11.96
C TYR A 229 16.69 9.80 11.20
N ASP A 230 17.89 9.23 11.04
CA ASP A 230 18.95 9.82 10.23
C ASP A 230 18.87 9.24 8.80
N ASP A 231 18.61 10.10 7.78
CA ASP A 231 18.47 9.70 6.37
C ASP A 231 19.77 9.18 5.73
N ARG A 232 20.93 9.42 6.39
CA ARG A 232 22.20 8.80 6.01
C ARG A 232 22.29 7.32 6.38
N GLN A 233 21.49 6.87 7.34
CA GLN A 233 21.48 5.49 7.82
C GLN A 233 20.29 4.69 7.28
N ARG A 234 19.17 5.34 7.07
CA ARG A 234 17.92 4.72 6.59
C ARG A 234 17.24 5.63 5.58
N TYR A 235 16.62 5.01 4.59
CA TYR A 235 15.84 5.71 3.58
C TYR A 235 14.42 5.17 3.53
N SER A 236 13.45 6.06 3.36
CA SER A 236 12.08 5.72 3.05
C SER A 236 11.48 6.72 2.07
N VAL A 237 10.64 6.22 1.20
CA VAL A 237 9.69 7.02 0.43
C VAL A 237 8.49 7.40 1.29
N PRO A 238 7.69 8.41 0.93
CA PRO A 238 6.47 8.73 1.64
C PRO A 238 5.47 7.57 1.59
N ILE A 239 5.07 7.07 2.76
CA ILE A 239 4.10 5.98 2.91
C ILE A 239 3.12 6.28 4.04
N ILE A 240 1.90 5.72 3.93
CA ILE A 240 0.94 5.67 5.02
C ILE A 240 0.48 4.21 5.17
N VAL A 241 0.47 3.71 6.40
CA VAL A 241 -0.11 2.40 6.72
C VAL A 241 -1.32 2.60 7.62
N PHE A 242 -2.49 2.25 7.12
CA PHE A 242 -3.78 2.35 7.79
C PHE A 242 -4.10 1.04 8.51
N GLY A 243 -3.55 0.86 9.70
CA GLY A 243 -3.71 -0.37 10.50
C GLY A 243 -3.39 -1.62 9.66
N PRO A 244 -4.19 -2.70 9.79
CA PRO A 244 -4.02 -3.91 8.99
C PRO A 244 -4.74 -3.83 7.63
N LYS A 245 -5.41 -2.72 7.31
CA LYS A 245 -6.32 -2.60 6.18
C LYS A 245 -5.62 -2.26 4.86
N ARG A 246 -4.64 -1.36 4.91
CA ARG A 246 -4.07 -0.76 3.70
C ARG A 246 -2.70 -0.15 3.95
N ALA A 247 -1.81 -0.27 2.97
CA ALA A 247 -0.62 0.55 2.87
C ALA A 247 -0.69 1.38 1.58
N VAL A 248 -0.20 2.62 1.63
CA VAL A 248 -0.26 3.56 0.52
C VAL A 248 1.11 4.18 0.31
N LEU A 249 1.60 4.12 -0.92
CA LEU A 249 2.84 4.76 -1.35
C LEU A 249 2.49 6.00 -2.16
N TYR A 250 3.07 7.15 -1.80
CA TYR A 250 2.88 8.40 -2.53
C TYR A 250 3.97 8.60 -3.58
N CYS A 251 3.57 8.75 -4.84
CA CYS A 251 4.45 8.93 -5.99
C CYS A 251 4.26 10.30 -6.67
N GLY A 252 4.03 11.36 -5.90
CA GLY A 252 3.88 12.73 -6.39
C GLY A 252 2.46 13.03 -6.87
N GLN A 253 2.04 12.49 -8.02
CA GLN A 253 0.70 12.72 -8.59
C GLN A 253 -0.21 11.49 -8.54
N MET A 254 0.26 10.42 -7.91
CA MET A 254 -0.49 9.18 -7.79
C MET A 254 -0.21 8.49 -6.46
N TYR A 255 -1.13 7.63 -6.07
CA TYR A 255 -0.98 6.71 -4.97
C TYR A 255 -0.97 5.28 -5.47
N LEU A 256 -0.03 4.48 -4.95
CA LEU A 256 -0.06 3.03 -5.06
C LEU A 256 -0.64 2.48 -3.75
N SER A 257 -1.81 1.89 -3.83
CA SER A 257 -2.54 1.35 -2.68
C SER A 257 -2.42 -0.17 -2.66
N PHE A 258 -2.07 -0.71 -1.50
CA PHE A 258 -1.86 -2.13 -1.24
C PHE A 258 -2.85 -2.59 -0.15
N THR A 259 -3.68 -3.59 -0.46
CA THR A 259 -4.67 -4.15 0.48
C THR A 259 -4.41 -5.62 0.85
N GLY A 260 -3.44 -6.27 0.18
CA GLY A 260 -3.02 -7.62 0.54
C GLY A 260 -2.31 -7.63 1.90
N THR A 261 -2.67 -8.56 2.77
CA THR A 261 -2.14 -8.66 4.14
C THR A 261 -0.62 -8.71 4.17
N GLU A 262 0.01 -9.50 3.29
CA GLU A 262 1.48 -9.62 3.20
C GLU A 262 2.14 -8.28 2.86
N HIS A 263 1.56 -7.53 1.89
CA HIS A 263 2.07 -6.22 1.50
C HIS A 263 1.94 -5.22 2.66
N VAL A 264 0.78 -5.18 3.34
CA VAL A 264 0.57 -4.31 4.50
C VAL A 264 1.55 -4.64 5.62
N GLN A 265 1.81 -5.93 5.88
CA GLN A 265 2.79 -6.37 6.86
C GLN A 265 4.21 -5.92 6.51
N LEU A 266 4.63 -6.02 5.24
CA LEU A 266 5.95 -5.55 4.80
C LEU A 266 6.13 -4.04 5.04
N PHE A 267 5.13 -3.22 4.69
CA PHE A 267 5.18 -1.78 4.96
C PHE A 267 5.16 -1.46 6.47
N THR A 268 4.41 -2.25 7.25
CA THR A 268 4.40 -2.14 8.71
C THR A 268 5.78 -2.43 9.29
N GLN A 269 6.42 -3.53 8.89
CA GLN A 269 7.77 -3.89 9.32
C GLN A 269 8.81 -2.84 8.92
N HIS A 270 8.72 -2.33 7.68
CA HIS A 270 9.58 -1.24 7.23
C HIS A 270 9.45 0.00 8.12
N PHE A 271 8.22 0.40 8.46
CA PHE A 271 7.99 1.53 9.36
C PHE A 271 8.53 1.27 10.77
N ASP A 272 8.30 0.08 11.32
CA ASP A 272 8.81 -0.32 12.63
C ASP A 272 10.36 -0.31 12.67
N ASP A 273 11.02 -0.63 11.56
CA ASP A 273 12.49 -0.52 11.44
C ASP A 273 12.96 0.94 11.42
N LEU A 274 12.21 1.86 10.80
CA LEU A 274 12.49 3.29 10.88
C LEU A 274 12.36 3.81 12.32
N VAL A 275 11.29 3.42 13.03
CA VAL A 275 11.06 3.78 14.43
C VAL A 275 12.21 3.26 15.33
N ARG A 276 12.65 2.00 15.15
CA ARG A 276 13.78 1.44 15.89
C ARG A 276 15.10 2.17 15.63
N SER A 277 15.26 2.73 14.43
CA SER A 277 16.45 3.51 14.04
C SER A 277 16.35 4.99 14.38
N ALA A 278 15.24 5.42 15.01
CA ALA A 278 15.03 6.84 15.34
C ALA A 278 16.08 7.35 16.32
N VAL A 279 16.72 8.46 15.95
CA VAL A 279 17.75 9.15 16.74
C VAL A 279 17.15 10.24 17.62
N VAL A 280 15.89 10.63 17.41
CA VAL A 280 15.10 11.49 18.29
C VAL A 280 13.78 10.80 18.58
N GLN A 281 13.54 10.50 19.84
CA GLN A 281 12.33 9.82 20.33
C GLN A 281 11.20 10.83 20.58
N PRO A 282 9.92 10.43 20.63
CA PRO A 282 8.79 11.34 20.84
C PRO A 282 8.91 12.22 22.07
N THR A 283 9.52 11.72 23.14
CA THR A 283 9.77 12.47 24.39
C THR A 283 10.81 13.59 24.22
N ASP A 284 11.70 13.47 23.24
CA ASP A 284 12.82 14.39 23.03
C ASP A 284 12.55 15.40 21.91
N ILE A 285 11.45 15.21 21.14
CA ILE A 285 11.09 16.04 19.98
C ILE A 285 10.95 17.52 20.37
N ALA A 286 10.29 17.82 21.49
CA ALA A 286 10.09 19.20 21.92
C ALA A 286 11.44 19.92 22.18
N GLY A 287 12.39 19.22 22.80
CA GLY A 287 13.75 19.74 23.02
C GLY A 287 14.54 19.87 21.70
N PHE A 288 14.36 18.95 20.76
CA PHE A 288 14.99 19.05 19.44
C PHE A 288 14.48 20.27 18.66
N LEU A 289 13.15 20.48 18.61
CA LEU A 289 12.55 21.62 17.91
C LEU A 289 12.94 22.95 18.56
N ALA A 290 12.97 23.03 19.90
CA ALA A 290 13.37 24.25 20.61
C ALA A 290 14.79 24.71 20.24
N ARG A 291 15.73 23.78 20.00
CA ARG A 291 17.08 24.12 19.54
C ARG A 291 17.15 24.66 18.11
N LEU A 292 16.15 24.39 17.30
CA LEU A 292 16.06 24.87 15.92
C LEU A 292 15.27 26.19 15.81
N GLU A 293 14.55 26.59 16.87
CA GLU A 293 13.84 27.88 16.93
C GLU A 293 14.80 29.05 17.20
N SER A 294 15.99 28.77 17.78
CA SER A 294 17.04 29.75 18.08
C SER A 294 17.84 30.12 16.84
#